data_2579b08abba80d973993668f1965ea1c
#
_entry.id   2579b08abba80d973993668f1965ea1c
#
_cell.length_a   1.000
_cell.length_b   1.000
_cell.length_c   1.000
_cell.angle_alpha   90.00
_cell.angle_beta   90.00
_cell.angle_gamma   90.00
#
_symmetry.space_group_name_H-M   'P 1'
#
loop_
_entity.id
_entity.type
_entity.pdbx_description
1 polymer ?
#
loop_
_entity_poly.entity_id
_entity_poly.type
_entity_poly.pdbx_seq_one_letter_code
_entity_poly.pdbx_strand_id
1 'polypeptide(L)'
;MATDAGKPAEQTLFVRKASGLVKGWSTGDGFRYSFFSTNIFLGIWGFLYAVFIPGGSVFWSIIITTAFVLLEVIVYAGLISAMPRAGGDYVWQSRVFHSSVGFVFGATGWWFILWLWIPIYAALCVNSFIKPILRIVGAGGAADWLATSWGVFVASLATIALATYLVAVGMKAYANFQKWALWIGLAGCAVAAILLIVTTKAHFITAFNREMLSQYGAKDAYAATIKNAGDGMPSSMFAGNFKDTFKLIPVMAFWLLWPVWGATLYGEVRGAKDFRKNIYQMAGGLLSAVAIVIVFLILVTKTMGWTFFEASANGYMGALYAYIDPAKLPAGSDYLSPTAMTSWIVNNSAFQVILIAVISLIVFGWWGTVFLSSTRMIFASAFDRILPESVAKVTSGGVPVNALLLMAIPSVIVSAFYAYQPSFVQLTYDATLVIAAMFFVTGLAFVFMPWRAKAIWQNSALPKGPILPIIGVIYVLFMGFNLWLWFYDKANVYGVGYKNKNSMIFMAILYIAAIVIWFIAWAIRKRQGMALEAVAKEIPVE
;
A
#
# COMPACT_ATOMS: atom_id res chain seq x y z
N MET A 1 -1.08 -62.60 35.90
CA MET A 1 -1.17 -61.90 34.59
C MET A 1 -1.80 -60.53 34.87
N ALA A 2 -1.00 -59.51 35.02
CA ALA A 2 -1.46 -58.13 35.20
C ALA A 2 -1.40 -57.45 33.82
N THR A 3 -2.55 -56.96 33.39
CA THR A 3 -2.75 -56.22 32.15
C THR A 3 -2.11 -54.86 32.26
N ASP A 4 -1.16 -54.60 31.38
CA ASP A 4 -0.45 -53.34 31.20
C ASP A 4 -1.44 -52.31 30.61
N ALA A 5 -2.00 -51.46 31.47
CA ALA A 5 -2.86 -50.34 31.04
C ALA A 5 -1.95 -49.27 30.41
N GLY A 6 -2.15 -49.04 29.13
CA GLY A 6 -1.37 -48.12 28.31
C GLY A 6 -1.18 -46.75 28.93
N LYS A 7 0.06 -46.31 29.11
CA LYS A 7 0.43 -44.94 29.41
C LYS A 7 -0.09 -44.02 28.31
N PRO A 8 -0.73 -42.90 28.65
CA PRO A 8 -1.05 -41.90 27.62
C PRO A 8 0.23 -41.41 26.99
N ALA A 9 0.24 -41.37 25.66
CA ALA A 9 1.36 -40.85 24.89
C ALA A 9 1.74 -39.48 25.44
N GLU A 10 2.96 -39.32 25.95
CA GLU A 10 3.52 -38.05 26.32
C GLU A 10 3.37 -37.12 25.13
N GLN A 11 2.51 -36.14 25.23
CA GLN A 11 2.49 -35.02 24.33
C GLN A 11 3.87 -34.36 24.43
N THR A 12 4.73 -34.64 23.48
CA THR A 12 6.04 -33.98 23.38
C THR A 12 5.79 -32.50 23.32
N LEU A 13 6.03 -31.81 24.43
CA LEU A 13 5.98 -30.36 24.50
C LEU A 13 6.90 -29.80 23.41
N PHE A 14 6.29 -29.19 22.42
CA PHE A 14 7.01 -28.64 21.28
C PHE A 14 7.72 -27.36 21.73
N VAL A 15 9.00 -27.44 22.08
CA VAL A 15 9.82 -26.29 22.42
C VAL A 15 10.16 -25.55 21.12
N ARG A 16 9.45 -24.45 20.86
CA ARG A 16 9.80 -23.53 19.76
C ARG A 16 11.13 -22.86 20.08
N LYS A 17 12.09 -22.96 19.15
CA LYS A 17 13.33 -22.14 19.20
C LYS A 17 12.95 -20.68 19.04
N ALA A 18 13.73 -19.76 19.61
CA ALA A 18 13.55 -18.33 19.40
C ALA A 18 13.54 -17.98 17.90
N SER A 19 12.78 -16.97 17.51
CA SER A 19 12.56 -16.60 16.10
C SER A 19 13.85 -16.21 15.36
N GLY A 20 14.85 -15.74 16.08
CA GLY A 20 16.10 -15.18 15.52
C GLY A 20 15.95 -13.79 14.93
N LEU A 21 14.73 -13.20 15.00
CA LEU A 21 14.50 -11.83 14.62
C LEU A 21 15.03 -10.86 15.69
N VAL A 22 15.65 -9.76 15.26
CA VAL A 22 16.32 -8.82 16.15
C VAL A 22 15.49 -7.56 16.35
N LYS A 23 15.24 -7.16 17.61
CA LYS A 23 14.56 -5.90 17.95
C LYS A 23 15.45 -4.69 17.65
N GLY A 24 15.40 -4.25 16.40
CA GLY A 24 16.25 -3.17 15.88
C GLY A 24 15.58 -1.80 15.74
N TRP A 25 14.25 -1.74 15.62
CA TRP A 25 13.54 -0.50 15.32
C TRP A 25 13.14 0.30 16.56
N SER A 26 13.30 1.62 16.44
CA SER A 26 12.83 2.62 17.40
C SER A 26 11.41 3.10 17.07
N THR A 27 10.81 3.89 17.96
CA THR A 27 9.55 4.61 17.71
C THR A 27 9.63 5.51 16.47
N GLY A 28 10.77 6.18 16.27
CA GLY A 28 10.99 7.03 15.09
C GLY A 28 11.07 6.24 13.78
N ASP A 29 11.57 5.00 13.82
CA ASP A 29 11.58 4.11 12.65
C ASP A 29 10.15 3.67 12.28
N GLY A 30 9.34 3.32 13.29
CA GLY A 30 7.92 2.99 13.09
C GLY A 30 7.11 4.15 12.51
N PHE A 31 7.34 5.39 12.99
CA PHE A 31 6.74 6.60 12.40
C PHE A 31 7.11 6.76 10.92
N ARG A 32 8.41 6.69 10.59
CA ARG A 32 8.88 6.82 9.22
C ARG A 32 8.28 5.74 8.31
N TYR A 33 8.25 4.51 8.80
CA TYR A 33 7.66 3.41 8.05
C TYR A 33 6.17 3.63 7.77
N SER A 34 5.40 4.10 8.74
CA SER A 34 3.99 4.48 8.58
C SER A 34 3.81 5.62 7.58
N PHE A 35 4.66 6.65 7.65
CA PHE A 35 4.65 7.76 6.68
C PHE A 35 4.92 7.28 5.25
N PHE A 36 5.97 6.44 5.06
CA PHE A 36 6.29 5.89 3.75
C PHE A 36 5.21 4.95 3.23
N SER A 37 4.57 4.19 4.11
CA SER A 37 3.49 3.28 3.72
C SER A 37 2.24 4.03 3.30
N THR A 38 1.84 5.09 4.02
CA THR A 38 0.71 5.97 3.64
C THR A 38 1.02 6.69 2.32
N ASN A 39 2.24 7.10 2.11
CA ASN A 39 2.85 7.65 0.91
C ASN A 39 2.13 8.85 0.29
N ILE A 40 2.79 10.00 0.31
CA ILE A 40 2.25 11.24 -0.27
C ILE A 40 2.01 11.15 -1.80
N PHE A 41 2.79 10.35 -2.52
CA PHE A 41 2.59 10.17 -3.97
C PHE A 41 1.43 9.26 -4.29
N LEU A 42 1.18 8.23 -3.46
CA LEU A 42 -0.03 7.41 -3.59
C LEU A 42 -1.28 8.26 -3.33
N GLY A 43 -1.19 9.28 -2.45
CA GLY A 43 -2.22 10.27 -2.26
C GLY A 43 -2.53 11.02 -3.56
N ILE A 44 -1.51 11.51 -4.24
CA ILE A 44 -1.67 12.21 -5.51
C ILE A 44 -2.30 11.27 -6.56
N TRP A 45 -1.85 10.02 -6.64
CA TRP A 45 -2.44 9.02 -7.54
C TRP A 45 -3.87 8.63 -7.15
N GLY A 46 -4.22 8.64 -5.88
CA GLY A 46 -5.60 8.45 -5.42
C GLY A 46 -6.55 9.47 -6.04
N PHE A 47 -6.11 10.71 -6.24
CA PHE A 47 -6.92 11.74 -6.91
C PHE A 47 -7.15 11.47 -8.38
N LEU A 48 -6.26 10.74 -9.07
CA LEU A 48 -6.49 10.37 -10.47
C LEU A 48 -7.76 9.55 -10.63
N TYR A 49 -8.08 8.74 -9.65
CA TYR A 49 -9.33 7.97 -9.64
C TYR A 49 -10.56 8.80 -9.25
N ALA A 50 -10.38 9.98 -8.65
CA ALA A 50 -11.48 10.88 -8.32
C ALA A 50 -12.22 11.37 -9.58
N VAL A 51 -11.54 11.39 -10.73
CA VAL A 51 -12.15 11.77 -12.03
C VAL A 51 -13.31 10.86 -12.44
N PHE A 52 -13.39 9.64 -11.93
CA PHE A 52 -14.54 8.75 -12.17
C PHE A 52 -15.79 9.14 -11.36
N ILE A 53 -15.66 10.04 -10.39
CA ILE A 53 -16.74 10.51 -9.53
C ILE A 53 -16.66 12.05 -9.41
N PRO A 54 -16.82 12.79 -10.51
CA PRO A 54 -16.57 14.25 -10.54
C PRO A 54 -17.54 15.06 -9.68
N GLY A 55 -18.66 14.47 -9.27
CA GLY A 55 -19.62 15.12 -8.37
C GLY A 55 -19.22 15.09 -6.89
N GLY A 56 -18.13 14.41 -6.52
CA GLY A 56 -17.69 14.28 -5.13
C GLY A 56 -16.64 15.32 -4.72
N SER A 57 -16.68 15.77 -3.46
CA SER A 57 -15.63 16.62 -2.89
C SER A 57 -14.41 15.78 -2.50
N VAL A 58 -13.28 16.01 -3.17
CA VAL A 58 -12.01 15.35 -2.86
C VAL A 58 -11.56 15.70 -1.44
N PHE A 59 -11.62 16.97 -1.06
CA PHE A 59 -11.22 17.42 0.27
C PHE A 59 -12.00 16.73 1.39
N TRP A 60 -13.32 16.73 1.33
CA TRP A 60 -14.15 16.13 2.37
C TRP A 60 -14.02 14.61 2.40
N SER A 61 -13.83 13.96 1.25
CA SER A 61 -13.58 12.51 1.22
C SER A 61 -12.27 12.12 1.90
N ILE A 62 -11.20 12.93 1.77
CA ILE A 62 -9.94 12.74 2.51
C ILE A 62 -10.17 12.87 4.01
N ILE A 63 -10.83 13.95 4.46
CA ILE A 63 -11.06 14.21 5.89
C ILE A 63 -11.88 13.08 6.52
N ILE A 64 -12.99 12.69 5.89
CA ILE A 64 -13.86 11.62 6.38
C ILE A 64 -13.09 10.30 6.44
N THR A 65 -12.41 9.91 5.36
CA THR A 65 -11.65 8.66 5.32
C THR A 65 -10.53 8.65 6.37
N THR A 66 -9.81 9.77 6.53
CA THR A 66 -8.75 9.89 7.54
C THR A 66 -9.30 9.68 8.95
N ALA A 67 -10.48 10.26 9.27
CA ALA A 67 -11.11 10.07 10.58
C ALA A 67 -11.41 8.59 10.87
N PHE A 68 -11.90 7.84 9.89
CA PHE A 68 -12.14 6.41 10.05
C PHE A 68 -10.85 5.58 10.10
N VAL A 69 -9.81 5.95 9.35
CA VAL A 69 -8.50 5.28 9.39
C VAL A 69 -7.79 5.54 10.73
N LEU A 70 -8.07 6.62 11.44
CA LEU A 70 -7.60 6.78 12.82
C LEU A 70 -8.22 5.72 13.77
N LEU A 71 -9.44 5.24 13.52
CA LEU A 71 -10.01 4.11 14.25
C LEU A 71 -9.27 2.80 13.93
N GLU A 72 -8.88 2.60 12.67
CA GLU A 72 -8.00 1.50 12.27
C GLU A 72 -6.68 1.51 13.04
N VAL A 73 -6.04 2.67 13.12
CA VAL A 73 -4.79 2.86 13.90
C VAL A 73 -4.97 2.43 15.36
N ILE A 74 -6.10 2.77 15.99
CA ILE A 74 -6.40 2.38 17.38
C ILE A 74 -6.57 0.85 17.48
N VAL A 75 -7.29 0.23 16.56
CA VAL A 75 -7.50 -1.23 16.50
C VAL A 75 -6.18 -1.96 16.37
N TYR A 76 -5.34 -1.54 15.42
CA TYR A 76 -4.04 -2.14 15.19
C TYR A 76 -3.06 -1.91 16.34
N ALA A 77 -3.02 -0.70 16.89
CA ALA A 77 -2.23 -0.43 18.09
C ALA A 77 -2.61 -1.34 19.26
N GLY A 78 -3.91 -1.62 19.39
CA GLY A 78 -4.44 -2.55 20.38
C GLY A 78 -3.97 -3.99 20.16
N LEU A 79 -4.10 -4.51 18.95
CA LEU A 79 -3.65 -5.85 18.57
C LEU A 79 -2.14 -6.01 18.71
N ILE A 80 -1.36 -5.04 18.26
CA ILE A 80 0.10 -4.99 18.43
C ILE A 80 0.47 -5.05 19.90
N SER A 81 -0.17 -4.24 20.74
CA SER A 81 0.15 -4.17 22.18
C SER A 81 -0.20 -5.45 22.92
N ALA A 82 -1.27 -6.13 22.50
CA ALA A 82 -1.68 -7.40 23.05
C ALA A 82 -0.80 -8.58 22.57
N MET A 83 -0.41 -8.56 21.32
CA MET A 83 0.36 -9.62 20.66
C MET A 83 1.45 -9.02 19.74
N PRO A 84 2.54 -8.46 20.30
CA PRO A 84 3.61 -7.84 19.53
C PRO A 84 4.52 -8.89 18.88
N ARG A 85 4.09 -9.46 17.77
CA ARG A 85 4.78 -10.56 17.06
C ARG A 85 4.95 -10.25 15.57
N ALA A 86 5.96 -10.85 14.96
CA ALA A 86 6.09 -10.84 13.51
C ALA A 86 4.90 -11.58 12.87
N GLY A 87 4.42 -11.06 11.75
CA GLY A 87 3.30 -11.63 11.00
C GLY A 87 1.94 -10.93 11.20
N GLY A 88 1.81 -10.01 12.17
CA GLY A 88 0.66 -9.11 12.33
C GLY A 88 -0.70 -9.79 12.19
N ASP A 89 -1.47 -9.40 11.18
CA ASP A 89 -2.84 -9.88 10.89
C ASP A 89 -2.96 -11.40 10.90
N TYR A 90 -2.00 -12.10 10.29
CA TYR A 90 -1.95 -13.57 10.30
C TYR A 90 -1.95 -14.12 11.74
N VAL A 91 -1.11 -13.55 12.60
CA VAL A 91 -0.97 -14.00 13.99
C VAL A 91 -2.27 -13.74 14.75
N TRP A 92 -2.82 -12.54 14.65
CA TRP A 92 -4.01 -12.16 15.41
C TRP A 92 -5.26 -12.93 14.99
N GLN A 93 -5.49 -13.06 13.69
CA GLN A 93 -6.63 -13.83 13.15
C GLN A 93 -6.52 -15.33 13.51
N SER A 94 -5.31 -15.89 13.43
CA SER A 94 -5.08 -17.29 13.78
C SER A 94 -5.37 -17.59 15.25
N ARG A 95 -5.01 -16.67 16.17
CA ARG A 95 -5.17 -16.84 17.63
C ARG A 95 -6.57 -16.54 18.12
N VAL A 96 -7.28 -15.62 17.46
CA VAL A 96 -8.65 -15.26 17.83
C VAL A 96 -9.67 -16.19 17.18
N PHE A 97 -9.46 -16.58 15.93
CA PHE A 97 -10.40 -17.42 15.19
C PHE A 97 -9.86 -18.83 14.98
N HIS A 98 -9.10 -19.04 13.93
CA HIS A 98 -8.57 -20.35 13.52
C HIS A 98 -7.35 -20.18 12.61
N SER A 99 -6.42 -21.16 12.61
CA SER A 99 -5.22 -21.12 11.78
C SER A 99 -5.51 -20.97 10.28
N SER A 100 -6.61 -21.57 9.79
CA SER A 100 -7.03 -21.42 8.39
C SER A 100 -7.45 -19.99 8.06
N VAL A 101 -8.21 -19.33 8.94
CA VAL A 101 -8.66 -17.95 8.75
C VAL A 101 -7.43 -17.03 8.65
N GLY A 102 -6.53 -17.12 9.63
CA GLY A 102 -5.31 -16.30 9.62
C GLY A 102 -4.44 -16.56 8.41
N PHE A 103 -4.28 -17.83 7.99
CA PHE A 103 -3.47 -18.14 6.82
C PHE A 103 -4.13 -17.69 5.52
N VAL A 104 -5.42 -17.95 5.31
CA VAL A 104 -6.10 -17.60 4.06
C VAL A 104 -6.10 -16.09 3.86
N PHE A 105 -6.54 -15.29 4.85
CA PHE A 105 -6.54 -13.84 4.72
C PHE A 105 -5.13 -13.25 4.77
N GLY A 106 -4.22 -13.79 5.59
CA GLY A 106 -2.83 -13.35 5.63
C GLY A 106 -2.09 -13.64 4.32
N ALA A 107 -2.24 -14.84 3.74
CA ALA A 107 -1.59 -15.19 2.47
C ALA A 107 -2.15 -14.38 1.29
N THR A 108 -3.46 -14.16 1.24
CA THR A 108 -4.04 -13.34 0.16
C THR A 108 -3.66 -11.87 0.30
N GLY A 109 -3.74 -11.28 1.52
CA GLY A 109 -3.53 -9.85 1.75
C GLY A 109 -2.04 -9.43 1.89
N TRP A 110 -1.17 -10.28 2.50
CA TRP A 110 0.23 -9.95 2.73
C TRP A 110 1.23 -10.69 1.84
N TRP A 111 0.77 -11.59 0.97
CA TRP A 111 1.68 -12.36 0.12
C TRP A 111 1.25 -12.31 -1.34
N PHE A 112 0.16 -13.00 -1.72
CA PHE A 112 -0.16 -13.20 -3.14
C PHE A 112 -0.51 -11.91 -3.88
N ILE A 113 -1.37 -11.08 -3.28
CA ILE A 113 -1.79 -9.84 -3.93
C ILE A 113 -0.63 -8.84 -4.08
N LEU A 114 0.37 -8.92 -3.20
CA LEU A 114 1.49 -7.99 -3.20
C LEU A 114 2.50 -8.25 -4.33
N TRP A 115 2.42 -9.39 -5.01
CA TRP A 115 3.16 -9.59 -6.27
C TRP A 115 2.73 -8.58 -7.34
N LEU A 116 1.44 -8.18 -7.37
CA LEU A 116 0.91 -7.18 -8.29
C LEU A 116 1.34 -5.74 -7.93
N TRP A 117 1.63 -5.46 -6.66
CA TRP A 117 2.05 -4.13 -6.24
C TRP A 117 3.41 -3.70 -6.82
N ILE A 118 4.29 -4.64 -7.15
CA ILE A 118 5.62 -4.33 -7.67
C ILE A 118 5.57 -3.64 -9.03
N PRO A 119 4.90 -4.17 -10.08
CA PRO A 119 4.80 -3.44 -11.34
C PRO A 119 4.01 -2.13 -11.23
N ILE A 120 3.05 -2.03 -10.29
CA ILE A 120 2.36 -0.77 -9.99
C ILE A 120 3.35 0.27 -9.47
N TYR A 121 4.25 -0.11 -8.54
CA TYR A 121 5.29 0.78 -8.02
C TYR A 121 6.29 1.20 -9.11
N ALA A 122 6.67 0.26 -9.99
CA ALA A 122 7.51 0.56 -11.13
C ALA A 122 6.86 1.58 -12.05
N ALA A 123 5.60 1.37 -12.43
CA ALA A 123 4.84 2.28 -13.30
C ALA A 123 4.70 3.67 -12.66
N LEU A 124 4.40 3.74 -11.36
CA LEU A 124 4.31 5.00 -10.63
C LEU A 124 5.64 5.78 -10.67
N CYS A 125 6.76 5.11 -10.40
CA CYS A 125 8.07 5.73 -10.41
C CYS A 125 8.48 6.18 -11.82
N VAL A 126 8.30 5.32 -12.81
CA VAL A 126 8.63 5.61 -14.21
C VAL A 126 7.84 6.82 -14.70
N ASN A 127 6.53 6.82 -14.53
CA ASN A 127 5.67 7.88 -15.04
C ASN A 127 5.83 9.21 -14.27
N SER A 128 6.00 9.15 -12.93
CA SER A 128 6.08 10.38 -12.14
C SER A 128 7.46 11.03 -12.11
N PHE A 129 8.55 10.27 -12.35
CA PHE A 129 9.91 10.77 -12.17
C PHE A 129 10.84 10.45 -13.32
N ILE A 130 10.95 9.17 -13.75
CA ILE A 130 11.98 8.78 -14.72
C ILE A 130 11.67 9.34 -16.10
N LYS A 131 10.47 9.16 -16.61
CA LYS A 131 10.06 9.71 -17.93
C LYS A 131 10.19 11.24 -17.99
N PRO A 132 9.69 12.01 -17.01
CA PRO A 132 9.91 13.45 -16.96
C PRO A 132 11.39 13.85 -17.01
N ILE A 133 12.25 13.19 -16.22
CA ILE A 133 13.70 13.47 -16.26
C ILE A 133 14.27 13.20 -17.66
N LEU A 134 13.96 12.06 -18.26
CA LEU A 134 14.44 11.69 -19.59
C LEU A 134 13.98 12.69 -20.66
N ARG A 135 12.75 13.17 -20.60
CA ARG A 135 12.24 14.22 -21.50
C ARG A 135 13.01 15.53 -21.34
N ILE A 136 13.22 15.97 -20.09
CA ILE A 136 13.95 17.22 -19.80
C ILE A 136 15.38 17.20 -20.33
N VAL A 137 16.07 16.04 -20.26
CA VAL A 137 17.44 15.91 -20.78
C VAL A 137 17.51 15.57 -22.27
N GLY A 138 16.39 15.59 -22.99
CA GLY A 138 16.34 15.33 -24.44
C GLY A 138 16.38 13.84 -24.82
N ALA A 139 16.29 12.92 -23.86
CA ALA A 139 16.28 11.47 -24.08
C ALA A 139 14.84 10.93 -24.31
N GLY A 140 14.04 11.60 -25.13
CA GLY A 140 12.63 11.28 -25.37
C GLY A 140 12.40 9.83 -25.83
N GLY A 141 13.27 9.30 -26.72
CA GLY A 141 13.18 7.91 -27.16
C GLY A 141 13.31 6.88 -26.03
N ALA A 142 14.12 7.16 -25.00
CA ALA A 142 14.21 6.30 -23.82
C ALA A 142 12.93 6.40 -22.97
N ALA A 143 12.33 7.58 -22.86
CA ALA A 143 11.04 7.75 -22.17
C ALA A 143 9.92 6.97 -22.89
N ASP A 144 9.88 6.99 -24.24
CA ASP A 144 8.91 6.24 -25.04
C ASP A 144 9.14 4.73 -24.92
N TRP A 145 10.39 4.29 -24.92
CA TRP A 145 10.71 2.88 -24.70
C TRP A 145 10.21 2.38 -23.35
N LEU A 146 10.30 3.16 -22.27
CA LEU A 146 9.77 2.82 -20.96
C LEU A 146 8.24 2.68 -20.92
N ALA A 147 7.53 3.22 -21.91
CA ALA A 147 6.09 3.03 -22.07
C ALA A 147 5.73 1.74 -22.83
N THR A 148 6.70 1.07 -23.48
CA THR A 148 6.46 -0.22 -24.13
C THR A 148 6.31 -1.36 -23.10
N SER A 149 5.68 -2.47 -23.50
CA SER A 149 5.55 -3.66 -22.63
C SER A 149 6.92 -4.15 -22.11
N TRP A 150 7.94 -4.13 -22.99
CA TRP A 150 9.30 -4.52 -22.59
C TRP A 150 9.91 -3.52 -21.59
N GLY A 151 9.72 -2.22 -21.81
CA GLY A 151 10.18 -1.17 -20.88
C GLY A 151 9.53 -1.28 -19.50
N VAL A 152 8.20 -1.51 -19.45
CA VAL A 152 7.44 -1.73 -18.22
C VAL A 152 7.95 -2.97 -17.48
N PHE A 153 8.23 -4.07 -18.21
CA PHE A 153 8.76 -5.29 -17.61
C PHE A 153 10.16 -5.07 -17.02
N VAL A 154 11.07 -4.44 -17.78
CA VAL A 154 12.44 -4.15 -17.29
C VAL A 154 12.41 -3.20 -16.08
N ALA A 155 11.57 -2.17 -16.08
CA ALA A 155 11.39 -1.29 -14.93
C ALA A 155 10.87 -2.07 -13.71
N SER A 156 9.96 -3.03 -13.92
CA SER A 156 9.48 -3.91 -12.84
C SER A 156 10.58 -4.81 -12.30
N LEU A 157 11.44 -5.37 -13.15
CA LEU A 157 12.62 -6.16 -12.73
C LEU A 157 13.59 -5.33 -11.89
N ALA A 158 13.87 -4.09 -12.32
CA ALA A 158 14.71 -3.16 -11.55
C ALA A 158 14.09 -2.85 -10.18
N THR A 159 12.77 -2.69 -10.12
CA THR A 159 12.03 -2.48 -8.87
C THR A 159 12.11 -3.70 -7.95
N ILE A 160 11.93 -4.92 -8.49
CA ILE A 160 12.10 -6.17 -7.73
C ILE A 160 13.51 -6.28 -7.16
N ALA A 161 14.53 -6.03 -8.00
CA ALA A 161 15.93 -6.10 -7.58
C ALA A 161 16.23 -5.11 -6.45
N LEU A 162 15.79 -3.85 -6.57
CA LEU A 162 15.99 -2.84 -5.55
C LEU A 162 15.22 -3.15 -4.26
N ALA A 163 13.94 -3.53 -4.36
CA ALA A 163 13.15 -3.91 -3.18
C ALA A 163 13.75 -5.12 -2.46
N THR A 164 14.20 -6.13 -3.21
CA THR A 164 14.90 -7.30 -2.67
C THR A 164 16.19 -6.89 -1.96
N TYR A 165 17.00 -6.04 -2.58
CA TYR A 165 18.24 -5.53 -1.99
C TYR A 165 17.98 -4.76 -0.69
N LEU A 166 17.02 -3.82 -0.69
CA LEU A 166 16.66 -3.01 0.49
C LEU A 166 16.22 -3.87 1.68
N VAL A 167 15.59 -5.01 1.43
CA VAL A 167 15.21 -5.96 2.50
C VAL A 167 16.38 -6.86 2.89
N ALA A 168 17.19 -7.30 1.93
CA ALA A 168 18.31 -8.20 2.15
C ALA A 168 19.45 -7.57 2.99
N VAL A 169 19.66 -6.26 2.89
CA VAL A 169 20.63 -5.54 3.73
C VAL A 169 20.21 -5.43 5.20
N GLY A 170 18.97 -5.81 5.53
CA GLY A 170 18.43 -5.88 6.88
C GLY A 170 17.71 -4.61 7.35
N MET A 171 16.87 -4.78 8.37
CA MET A 171 15.95 -3.75 8.85
C MET A 171 16.62 -2.44 9.28
N LYS A 172 17.78 -2.51 9.93
CA LYS A 172 18.50 -1.31 10.41
C LYS A 172 19.04 -0.45 9.26
N ALA A 173 19.60 -1.10 8.23
CA ALA A 173 20.12 -0.41 7.05
C ALA A 173 18.97 0.23 6.26
N TYR A 174 17.87 -0.49 6.09
CA TYR A 174 16.67 0.04 5.42
C TYR A 174 16.04 1.21 6.19
N ALA A 175 15.92 1.12 7.53
CA ALA A 175 15.41 2.23 8.34
C ALA A 175 16.31 3.48 8.24
N ASN A 176 17.63 3.29 8.16
CA ASN A 176 18.57 4.41 7.97
C ASN A 176 18.43 5.02 6.56
N PHE A 177 18.25 4.20 5.53
CA PHE A 177 17.92 4.68 4.17
C PHE A 177 16.62 5.49 4.18
N GLN A 178 15.53 4.98 4.78
CA GLN A 178 14.28 5.71 4.92
C GLN A 178 14.45 7.05 5.65
N LYS A 179 15.31 7.10 6.69
CA LYS A 179 15.58 8.35 7.39
C LYS A 179 16.14 9.44 6.46
N TRP A 180 17.12 9.11 5.65
CA TRP A 180 17.70 10.09 4.71
C TRP A 180 16.77 10.39 3.54
N ALA A 181 16.12 9.38 2.99
CA ALA A 181 15.12 9.55 1.92
C ALA A 181 13.98 10.49 2.36
N LEU A 182 13.52 10.38 3.63
CA LEU A 182 12.50 11.27 4.18
C LEU A 182 12.99 12.73 4.22
N TRP A 183 14.12 12.99 4.88
CA TRP A 183 14.55 14.37 5.09
C TRP A 183 14.95 15.07 3.80
N ILE A 184 15.67 14.37 2.92
CA ILE A 184 16.06 14.93 1.61
C ILE A 184 14.82 15.14 0.73
N GLY A 185 13.92 14.14 0.67
CA GLY A 185 12.70 14.26 -0.11
C GLY A 185 11.75 15.36 0.40
N LEU A 186 11.61 15.52 1.74
CA LEU A 186 10.83 16.61 2.32
C LEU A 186 11.45 18.00 2.05
N ALA A 187 12.78 18.10 2.01
CA ALA A 187 13.42 19.34 1.57
C ALA A 187 13.07 19.68 0.12
N GLY A 188 13.04 18.67 -0.78
CA GLY A 188 12.55 18.85 -2.15
C GLY A 188 11.07 19.26 -2.20
N CYS A 189 10.22 18.63 -1.39
CA CYS A 189 8.80 19.02 -1.27
C CYS A 189 8.64 20.46 -0.76
N ALA A 190 9.47 20.91 0.18
CA ALA A 190 9.46 22.29 0.65
C ALA A 190 9.84 23.28 -0.46
N VAL A 191 10.86 22.97 -1.26
CA VAL A 191 11.21 23.78 -2.45
C VAL A 191 10.05 23.82 -3.43
N ALA A 192 9.42 22.68 -3.74
CA ALA A 192 8.25 22.63 -4.61
C ALA A 192 7.08 23.48 -4.05
N ALA A 193 6.81 23.41 -2.75
CA ALA A 193 5.79 24.22 -2.10
C ALA A 193 6.10 25.72 -2.21
N ILE A 194 7.34 26.13 -1.99
CA ILE A 194 7.77 27.53 -2.14
C ILE A 194 7.53 28.00 -3.59
N LEU A 195 7.93 27.22 -4.58
CA LEU A 195 7.68 27.53 -5.99
C LEU A 195 6.19 27.74 -6.25
N LEU A 196 5.33 26.85 -5.77
CA LEU A 196 3.89 26.97 -5.94
C LEU A 196 3.31 28.19 -5.20
N ILE A 197 3.84 28.56 -4.03
CA ILE A 197 3.41 29.74 -3.26
C ILE A 197 3.69 31.03 -4.03
N VAL A 198 4.89 31.18 -4.57
CA VAL A 198 5.34 32.43 -5.21
C VAL A 198 4.85 32.56 -6.65
N THR A 199 4.47 31.47 -7.30
CA THR A 199 4.09 31.45 -8.72
C THR A 199 2.62 31.83 -8.92
N THR A 200 2.36 32.69 -9.89
CA THR A 200 1.00 33.01 -10.35
C THR A 200 0.51 31.97 -11.35
N LYS A 201 -0.81 31.83 -11.49
CA LYS A 201 -1.42 30.94 -12.48
C LYS A 201 -0.98 31.29 -13.92
N ALA A 202 -0.89 32.56 -14.27
CA ALA A 202 -0.44 33.01 -15.58
C ALA A 202 1.00 32.57 -15.88
N HIS A 203 1.90 32.69 -14.91
CA HIS A 203 3.27 32.23 -15.05
C HIS A 203 3.33 30.70 -15.22
N PHE A 204 2.54 29.96 -14.46
CA PHE A 204 2.46 28.49 -14.62
C PHE A 204 1.99 28.10 -16.03
N ILE A 205 0.93 28.73 -16.55
CA ILE A 205 0.41 28.47 -17.89
C ILE A 205 1.51 28.67 -18.95
N THR A 206 2.24 29.78 -18.85
CA THR A 206 3.37 30.07 -19.76
C THR A 206 4.45 29.02 -19.65
N ALA A 207 4.85 28.64 -18.44
CA ALA A 207 5.88 27.62 -18.20
C ALA A 207 5.44 26.24 -18.71
N PHE A 208 4.21 25.83 -18.41
CA PHE A 208 3.64 24.57 -18.88
C PHE A 208 3.60 24.49 -20.42
N ASN A 209 3.06 25.52 -21.07
CA ASN A 209 3.00 25.55 -22.54
C ASN A 209 4.39 25.55 -23.17
N ARG A 210 5.39 26.22 -22.58
CA ARG A 210 6.78 26.19 -23.03
C ARG A 210 7.34 24.76 -23.02
N GLU A 211 7.20 24.06 -21.90
CA GLU A 211 7.73 22.70 -21.77
C GLU A 211 6.98 21.70 -22.65
N MET A 212 5.67 21.82 -22.77
CA MET A 212 4.87 20.97 -23.65
C MET A 212 5.22 21.19 -25.13
N LEU A 213 5.52 22.43 -25.53
CA LEU A 213 6.01 22.70 -26.87
C LEU A 213 7.41 22.12 -27.10
N SER A 214 8.32 22.27 -26.12
CA SER A 214 9.69 21.78 -26.20
C SER A 214 9.79 20.26 -26.24
N GLN A 215 9.04 19.58 -25.35
CA GLN A 215 9.17 18.14 -25.14
C GLN A 215 8.25 17.30 -26.05
N TYR A 216 7.12 17.86 -26.50
CA TYR A 216 6.07 17.15 -27.23
C TYR A 216 5.60 17.85 -28.50
N GLY A 217 6.09 19.04 -28.81
CA GLY A 217 5.62 19.85 -29.94
C GLY A 217 4.19 20.37 -29.78
N ALA A 218 3.61 20.31 -28.60
CA ALA A 218 2.22 20.70 -28.34
C ALA A 218 2.09 22.20 -28.09
N LYS A 219 1.28 22.89 -28.91
CA LYS A 219 0.95 24.31 -28.77
C LYS A 219 -0.28 24.46 -27.89
N ASP A 220 -0.34 25.51 -27.07
CA ASP A 220 -1.49 25.86 -26.20
C ASP A 220 -1.99 24.67 -25.36
N ALA A 221 -1.05 23.84 -24.89
CA ALA A 221 -1.34 22.57 -24.25
C ALA A 221 -2.22 22.71 -23.00
N TYR A 222 -2.10 23.83 -22.24
CA TYR A 222 -2.94 24.07 -21.07
C TYR A 222 -4.42 24.17 -21.45
N ALA A 223 -4.76 24.98 -22.44
CA ALA A 223 -6.14 25.15 -22.91
C ALA A 223 -6.64 23.88 -23.60
N ALA A 224 -5.80 23.22 -24.39
CA ALA A 224 -6.13 21.95 -25.04
C ALA A 224 -6.45 20.84 -24.04
N THR A 225 -5.71 20.74 -22.93
CA THR A 225 -5.96 19.75 -21.87
C THR A 225 -7.35 19.95 -21.28
N ILE A 226 -7.74 21.18 -20.92
CA ILE A 226 -9.08 21.46 -20.36
C ILE A 226 -10.17 21.16 -21.39
N LYS A 227 -9.98 21.62 -22.63
CA LYS A 227 -10.96 21.42 -23.72
C LYS A 227 -11.19 19.93 -24.02
N ASN A 228 -10.15 19.14 -24.05
CA ASN A 228 -10.23 17.71 -24.38
C ASN A 228 -10.84 16.87 -23.26
N ALA A 229 -10.81 17.34 -22.02
CA ALA A 229 -11.48 16.67 -20.91
C ALA A 229 -13.01 16.81 -20.98
N GLY A 230 -13.51 17.75 -21.79
CA GLY A 230 -14.96 18.01 -21.94
C GLY A 230 -15.56 18.80 -20.79
N ASP A 231 -16.88 18.99 -20.88
CA ASP A 231 -17.65 19.70 -19.87
C ASP A 231 -17.85 18.82 -18.61
N GLY A 232 -17.95 19.47 -17.46
CA GLY A 232 -18.25 18.78 -16.19
C GLY A 232 -17.06 18.51 -15.28
N MET A 233 -15.83 18.94 -15.66
CA MET A 233 -14.70 18.89 -14.73
C MET A 233 -14.94 19.83 -13.54
N PRO A 234 -14.71 19.37 -12.29
CA PRO A 234 -14.97 20.18 -11.11
C PRO A 234 -14.03 21.41 -11.08
N SER A 235 -14.58 22.54 -10.64
CA SER A 235 -13.83 23.81 -10.52
C SER A 235 -13.12 23.97 -9.17
N SER A 236 -13.46 23.13 -8.18
CA SER A 236 -12.93 23.20 -6.83
C SER A 236 -12.87 21.83 -6.17
N MET A 237 -11.78 21.57 -5.45
CA MET A 237 -11.62 20.34 -4.66
C MET A 237 -12.55 20.29 -3.43
N PHE A 238 -13.12 21.43 -3.03
CA PHE A 238 -14.04 21.56 -1.89
C PHE A 238 -15.50 21.33 -2.27
N ALA A 239 -15.85 21.59 -3.53
CA ALA A 239 -17.21 21.44 -4.02
C ALA A 239 -17.53 19.97 -4.28
N GLY A 240 -18.79 19.60 -4.00
CA GLY A 240 -19.30 18.27 -4.26
C GLY A 240 -20.59 18.01 -3.51
N ASN A 241 -21.37 17.04 -3.99
CA ASN A 241 -22.56 16.57 -3.28
C ASN A 241 -22.21 15.45 -2.30
N PHE A 242 -23.03 15.27 -1.29
CA PHE A 242 -22.82 14.29 -0.22
C PHE A 242 -22.70 12.85 -0.74
N LYS A 243 -23.60 12.44 -1.64
CA LYS A 243 -23.66 11.07 -2.19
C LYS A 243 -22.37 10.71 -2.91
N ASP A 244 -21.89 11.57 -3.78
CA ASP A 244 -20.69 11.29 -4.58
C ASP A 244 -19.41 11.45 -3.72
N THR A 245 -19.41 12.34 -2.73
CA THR A 245 -18.34 12.44 -1.74
C THR A 245 -18.19 11.11 -0.97
N PHE A 246 -19.30 10.46 -0.58
CA PHE A 246 -19.25 9.15 0.06
C PHE A 246 -18.76 8.03 -0.88
N LYS A 247 -19.04 8.10 -2.18
CA LYS A 247 -18.48 7.17 -3.16
C LYS A 247 -16.98 7.37 -3.36
N LEU A 248 -16.42 8.54 -3.05
CA LEU A 248 -14.99 8.77 -3.07
C LEU A 248 -14.26 8.13 -1.87
N ILE A 249 -14.94 7.77 -0.77
CA ILE A 249 -14.31 7.16 0.39
C ILE A 249 -13.51 5.91 0.02
N PRO A 250 -14.02 4.92 -0.75
CA PRO A 250 -13.23 3.77 -1.19
C PRO A 250 -12.03 4.16 -2.06
N VAL A 251 -12.12 5.24 -2.83
CA VAL A 251 -11.00 5.78 -3.60
C VAL A 251 -9.91 6.33 -2.67
N MET A 252 -10.31 7.10 -1.65
CA MET A 252 -9.37 7.62 -0.65
C MET A 252 -8.81 6.50 0.23
N ALA A 253 -9.57 5.44 0.48
CA ALA A 253 -9.10 4.25 1.17
C ALA A 253 -7.95 3.55 0.43
N PHE A 254 -7.93 3.56 -0.90
CA PHE A 254 -6.80 3.10 -1.71
C PHE A 254 -5.48 3.78 -1.34
N TRP A 255 -5.52 5.01 -0.88
CA TRP A 255 -4.35 5.74 -0.39
C TRP A 255 -4.16 5.65 1.13
N LEU A 256 -5.22 5.74 1.91
CA LEU A 256 -5.16 6.07 3.34
C LEU A 256 -5.06 4.85 4.28
N LEU A 257 -5.40 3.62 3.83
CA LEU A 257 -5.42 2.41 4.66
C LEU A 257 -4.03 1.88 5.07
N TRP A 258 -2.94 2.56 4.77
CA TRP A 258 -1.60 2.00 4.90
C TRP A 258 -0.76 2.43 6.12
N PRO A 259 -1.22 3.27 7.06
CA PRO A 259 -0.42 3.62 8.24
C PRO A 259 -0.08 2.40 9.09
N VAL A 260 -0.89 1.35 9.02
CA VAL A 260 -0.75 0.09 9.75
C VAL A 260 0.11 -0.96 9.02
N TRP A 261 0.67 -0.63 7.85
CA TRP A 261 1.46 -1.54 7.01
C TRP A 261 2.63 -2.19 7.75
N GLY A 262 3.20 -1.51 8.74
CA GLY A 262 4.24 -2.04 9.62
C GLY A 262 3.76 -3.07 10.65
N ALA A 263 2.48 -3.38 10.73
CA ALA A 263 1.92 -4.27 11.75
C ALA A 263 2.57 -5.66 11.77
N THR A 264 3.00 -6.17 10.62
CA THR A 264 3.71 -7.44 10.50
C THR A 264 5.12 -7.44 11.11
N LEU A 265 5.68 -6.27 11.42
CA LEU A 265 7.07 -6.07 11.85
C LEU A 265 7.22 -5.88 13.36
N TYR A 266 6.12 -5.79 14.12
CA TYR A 266 6.20 -5.36 15.52
C TYR A 266 6.83 -6.38 16.48
N GLY A 267 7.16 -7.57 16.03
CA GLY A 267 8.10 -8.47 16.71
C GLY A 267 9.52 -7.88 16.82
N GLU A 268 9.89 -7.02 15.87
CA GLU A 268 11.23 -6.40 15.75
C GLU A 268 11.27 -4.93 16.22
N VAL A 269 10.15 -4.37 16.70
CA VAL A 269 10.04 -2.99 17.19
C VAL A 269 10.20 -2.93 18.71
N ARG A 270 11.04 -2.02 19.18
CA ARG A 270 11.26 -1.81 20.62
C ARG A 270 10.06 -1.10 21.24
N GLY A 271 9.58 -1.62 22.38
CA GLY A 271 8.46 -1.03 23.10
C GLY A 271 7.10 -1.28 22.43
N ALA A 272 6.97 -2.30 21.56
CA ALA A 272 5.74 -2.66 20.87
C ALA A 272 4.53 -2.95 21.78
N LYS A 273 4.75 -3.25 23.07
CA LYS A 273 3.66 -3.41 24.08
C LYS A 273 3.01 -2.09 24.49
N ASP A 274 3.65 -0.94 24.19
CA ASP A 274 3.13 0.38 24.57
C ASP A 274 2.08 0.85 23.55
N PHE A 275 0.82 0.77 23.94
CA PHE A 275 -0.34 1.12 23.11
C PHE A 275 -0.29 2.56 22.59
N ARG A 276 0.09 3.52 23.45
CA ARG A 276 0.14 4.94 23.09
C ARG A 276 1.24 5.22 22.06
N LYS A 277 2.42 4.61 22.24
CA LYS A 277 3.52 4.74 21.27
C LYS A 277 3.15 4.19 19.90
N ASN A 278 2.45 3.07 19.85
CA ASN A 278 1.98 2.50 18.60
C ASN A 278 0.99 3.43 17.89
N ILE A 279 0.06 4.05 18.63
CA ILE A 279 -0.85 5.08 18.07
C ILE A 279 -0.02 6.25 17.52
N TYR A 280 0.91 6.82 18.29
CA TYR A 280 1.70 7.98 17.84
C TYR A 280 2.54 7.69 16.59
N GLN A 281 3.08 6.48 16.46
CA GLN A 281 3.83 6.09 15.26
C GLN A 281 2.92 6.09 14.02
N MET A 282 1.81 5.37 14.09
CA MET A 282 0.92 5.16 12.94
C MET A 282 0.07 6.41 12.64
N ALA A 283 -0.57 7.02 13.64
CA ALA A 283 -1.33 8.24 13.45
C ALA A 283 -0.44 9.42 13.02
N GLY A 284 0.77 9.53 13.61
CA GLY A 284 1.72 10.55 13.22
C GLY A 284 2.13 10.43 11.75
N GLY A 285 2.45 9.23 11.28
CA GLY A 285 2.76 8.96 9.87
C GLY A 285 1.60 9.34 8.94
N LEU A 286 0.39 8.86 9.26
CA LEU A 286 -0.83 9.18 8.52
C LEU A 286 -1.10 10.68 8.45
N LEU A 287 -1.21 11.34 9.61
CA LEU A 287 -1.59 12.76 9.68
C LEU A 287 -0.56 13.67 9.02
N SER A 288 0.74 13.34 9.14
CA SER A 288 1.80 14.08 8.45
C SER A 288 1.68 13.95 6.93
N ALA A 289 1.44 12.74 6.42
CA ALA A 289 1.24 12.52 4.98
C ALA A 289 -0.01 13.24 4.47
N VAL A 290 -1.13 13.13 5.18
CA VAL A 290 -2.40 13.80 4.83
C VAL A 290 -2.23 15.33 4.83
N ALA A 291 -1.58 15.90 5.85
CA ALA A 291 -1.35 17.35 5.92
C ALA A 291 -0.51 17.84 4.73
N ILE A 292 0.57 17.14 4.39
CA ILE A 292 1.43 17.49 3.24
C ILE A 292 0.63 17.44 1.95
N VAL A 293 -0.17 16.39 1.74
CA VAL A 293 -0.97 16.25 0.52
C VAL A 293 -2.03 17.33 0.42
N ILE A 294 -2.76 17.64 1.51
CA ILE A 294 -3.77 18.71 1.51
C ILE A 294 -3.13 20.07 1.19
N VAL A 295 -2.00 20.41 1.84
CA VAL A 295 -1.27 21.64 1.54
C VAL A 295 -0.85 21.68 0.07
N PHE A 296 -0.31 20.58 -0.44
CA PHE A 296 0.11 20.49 -1.84
C PHE A 296 -1.07 20.68 -2.80
N LEU A 297 -2.24 20.10 -2.54
CA LEU A 297 -3.44 20.26 -3.35
C LEU A 297 -3.96 21.70 -3.35
N ILE A 298 -3.95 22.37 -2.20
CA ILE A 298 -4.32 23.78 -2.11
C ILE A 298 -3.39 24.63 -3.00
N LEU A 299 -2.09 24.37 -2.93
CA LEU A 299 -1.09 25.08 -3.73
C LEU A 299 -1.21 24.78 -5.23
N VAL A 300 -1.47 23.55 -5.60
CA VAL A 300 -1.74 23.13 -6.98
C VAL A 300 -3.02 23.81 -7.48
N THR A 301 -4.09 23.80 -6.69
CA THR A 301 -5.35 24.48 -7.03
C THR A 301 -5.13 25.96 -7.30
N LYS A 302 -4.37 26.64 -6.43
CA LYS A 302 -4.04 28.07 -6.58
C LYS A 302 -3.20 28.36 -7.83
N THR A 303 -2.20 27.51 -8.12
CA THR A 303 -1.17 27.80 -9.12
C THR A 303 -1.50 27.20 -10.49
N MET A 304 -1.98 25.96 -10.52
CA MET A 304 -2.33 25.27 -11.77
C MET A 304 -3.81 25.43 -12.12
N GLY A 305 -4.67 25.50 -11.14
CA GLY A 305 -6.13 25.47 -11.25
C GLY A 305 -6.68 24.05 -11.14
N TRP A 306 -7.73 23.90 -10.34
CA TRP A 306 -8.31 22.58 -10.08
C TRP A 306 -8.87 21.92 -11.34
N THR A 307 -9.62 22.66 -12.16
CA THR A 307 -10.15 22.16 -13.44
C THR A 307 -9.06 21.62 -14.36
N PHE A 308 -7.93 22.32 -14.45
CA PHE A 308 -6.79 21.85 -15.25
C PHE A 308 -6.19 20.57 -14.67
N PHE A 309 -6.04 20.52 -13.33
CA PHE A 309 -5.46 19.34 -12.66
C PHE A 309 -6.34 18.09 -12.87
N GLU A 310 -7.65 18.21 -12.71
CA GLU A 310 -8.61 17.13 -12.97
C GLU A 310 -8.65 16.75 -14.46
N ALA A 311 -8.59 17.73 -15.36
CA ALA A 311 -8.52 17.46 -16.79
C ALA A 311 -7.24 16.68 -17.18
N SER A 312 -6.10 17.03 -16.60
CA SER A 312 -4.84 16.29 -16.77
C SER A 312 -4.94 14.87 -16.22
N ALA A 313 -5.56 14.70 -15.04
CA ALA A 313 -5.82 13.41 -14.43
C ALA A 313 -6.73 12.54 -15.32
N ASN A 314 -7.80 13.11 -15.88
CA ASN A 314 -8.71 12.42 -16.80
C ASN A 314 -7.97 11.97 -18.08
N GLY A 315 -7.12 12.82 -18.64
CA GLY A 315 -6.29 12.46 -19.80
C GLY A 315 -5.35 11.30 -19.50
N TYR A 316 -4.64 11.35 -18.36
CA TYR A 316 -3.75 10.27 -17.92
C TYR A 316 -4.50 8.95 -17.70
N MET A 317 -5.64 8.99 -17.00
CA MET A 317 -6.46 7.80 -16.74
C MET A 317 -7.07 7.26 -18.02
N GLY A 318 -7.46 8.14 -18.95
CA GLY A 318 -7.93 7.77 -20.28
C GLY A 318 -6.89 6.98 -21.08
N ALA A 319 -5.62 7.41 -21.02
CA ALA A 319 -4.50 6.69 -21.63
C ALA A 319 -4.24 5.35 -20.92
N LEU A 320 -4.16 5.35 -19.58
CA LEU A 320 -3.82 4.18 -18.78
C LEU A 320 -4.84 3.04 -18.93
N TYR A 321 -6.12 3.37 -18.93
CA TYR A 321 -7.22 2.39 -19.01
C TYR A 321 -7.86 2.29 -20.40
N ALA A 322 -7.29 3.00 -21.37
CA ALA A 322 -7.72 3.00 -22.79
C ALA A 322 -9.25 3.28 -23.00
N TYR A 323 -9.84 4.13 -22.14
CA TYR A 323 -11.25 4.52 -22.31
C TYR A 323 -11.41 5.82 -23.11
N ILE A 324 -10.31 6.55 -23.36
CA ILE A 324 -10.26 7.66 -24.33
C ILE A 324 -9.43 7.20 -25.52
N ASP A 325 -9.89 7.49 -26.72
CA ASP A 325 -9.13 7.25 -27.95
C ASP A 325 -7.76 7.97 -27.88
N PRO A 326 -6.64 7.25 -27.99
CA PRO A 326 -5.31 7.86 -27.90
C PRO A 326 -5.10 9.03 -28.87
N ALA A 327 -5.74 9.00 -30.05
CA ALA A 327 -5.66 10.09 -31.03
C ALA A 327 -6.33 11.39 -30.56
N LYS A 328 -7.20 11.31 -29.55
CA LYS A 328 -7.91 12.46 -28.95
C LYS A 328 -7.21 12.99 -27.69
N LEU A 329 -6.18 12.28 -27.19
CA LEU A 329 -5.45 12.73 -26.02
C LEU A 329 -4.48 13.85 -26.39
N PRO A 330 -4.32 14.86 -25.52
CA PRO A 330 -3.26 15.85 -25.69
C PRO A 330 -1.89 15.17 -25.67
N ALA A 331 -0.93 15.71 -26.41
CA ALA A 331 0.45 15.29 -26.29
C ALA A 331 0.92 15.36 -24.83
N GLY A 332 1.61 14.33 -24.35
CA GLY A 332 2.08 14.25 -22.97
C GLY A 332 1.02 13.80 -21.95
N SER A 333 -0.17 13.39 -22.37
CA SER A 333 -1.18 12.82 -21.46
C SER A 333 -0.92 11.36 -21.05
N ASP A 334 0.14 10.75 -21.60
CA ASP A 334 0.58 9.39 -21.22
C ASP A 334 1.27 9.36 -19.84
N TYR A 335 1.48 10.51 -19.20
CA TYR A 335 1.89 10.61 -17.81
C TYR A 335 1.33 11.86 -17.14
N LEU A 336 1.12 11.76 -15.83
CA LEU A 336 0.82 12.88 -14.96
C LEU A 336 1.89 12.94 -13.87
N SER A 337 2.62 14.05 -13.82
CA SER A 337 3.61 14.31 -12.78
C SER A 337 3.49 15.72 -12.23
N PRO A 338 2.71 15.92 -11.14
CA PRO A 338 2.65 17.23 -10.48
C PRO A 338 4.01 17.74 -10.05
N THR A 339 4.95 16.84 -9.74
CA THR A 339 6.34 17.18 -9.42
C THR A 339 7.06 17.76 -10.63
N ALA A 340 6.94 17.13 -11.81
CA ALA A 340 7.51 17.67 -13.05
C ALA A 340 6.88 19.01 -13.41
N MET A 341 5.54 19.10 -13.39
CA MET A 341 4.81 20.34 -13.66
C MET A 341 5.24 21.49 -12.74
N THR A 342 5.51 21.20 -11.46
CA THR A 342 6.02 22.18 -10.51
C THR A 342 7.47 22.58 -10.85
N SER A 343 8.31 21.63 -11.26
CA SER A 343 9.70 21.92 -11.63
C SER A 343 9.80 22.80 -12.87
N TRP A 344 8.88 22.67 -13.83
CA TRP A 344 8.81 23.45 -15.06
C TRP A 344 8.57 24.95 -14.86
N ILE A 345 8.13 25.37 -13.68
CA ILE A 345 8.03 26.78 -13.29
C ILE A 345 9.38 27.48 -13.47
N VAL A 346 10.48 26.80 -13.17
CA VAL A 346 11.82 27.30 -13.34
C VAL A 346 12.37 26.86 -14.70
N ASN A 347 12.73 27.82 -15.54
CA ASN A 347 13.30 27.55 -16.88
C ASN A 347 14.79 27.17 -16.77
N ASN A 348 15.09 26.05 -16.14
CA ASN A 348 16.44 25.50 -16.00
C ASN A 348 16.39 23.98 -15.86
N SER A 349 16.87 23.28 -16.88
CA SER A 349 16.80 21.81 -16.93
C SER A 349 17.55 21.11 -15.79
N ALA A 350 18.70 21.64 -15.35
CA ALA A 350 19.45 21.06 -14.25
C ALA A 350 18.66 21.16 -12.93
N PHE A 351 18.06 22.33 -12.66
CA PHE A 351 17.20 22.51 -11.50
C PHE A 351 15.98 21.57 -11.53
N GLN A 352 15.32 21.46 -12.69
CA GLN A 352 14.16 20.59 -12.88
C GLN A 352 14.51 19.12 -12.56
N VAL A 353 15.61 18.62 -13.13
CA VAL A 353 16.10 17.25 -12.90
C VAL A 353 16.43 17.02 -11.42
N ILE A 354 17.16 17.94 -10.78
CA ILE A 354 17.55 17.83 -9.37
C ILE A 354 16.31 17.82 -8.49
N LEU A 355 15.35 18.71 -8.70
CA LEU A 355 14.12 18.77 -7.90
C LEU A 355 13.32 17.47 -8.01
N ILE A 356 13.12 16.96 -9.22
CA ILE A 356 12.41 15.70 -9.46
C ILE A 356 13.16 14.53 -8.80
N ALA A 357 14.48 14.44 -8.96
CA ALA A 357 15.30 13.37 -8.39
C ALA A 357 15.28 13.38 -6.84
N VAL A 358 15.39 14.56 -6.23
CA VAL A 358 15.36 14.73 -4.77
C VAL A 358 14.01 14.27 -4.20
N ILE A 359 12.90 14.69 -4.82
CA ILE A 359 11.56 14.32 -4.38
C ILE A 359 11.32 12.80 -4.60
N SER A 360 11.86 12.21 -5.67
CA SER A 360 11.69 10.77 -5.96
C SER A 360 12.24 9.85 -4.86
N LEU A 361 13.15 10.32 -4.00
CA LEU A 361 13.69 9.55 -2.87
C LEU A 361 12.59 9.07 -1.91
N ILE A 362 11.47 9.80 -1.81
CA ILE A 362 10.31 9.37 -1.01
C ILE A 362 9.71 8.08 -1.58
N VAL A 363 9.65 7.93 -2.90
CA VAL A 363 9.16 6.69 -3.54
C VAL A 363 10.14 5.54 -3.35
N PHE A 364 11.44 5.79 -3.47
CA PHE A 364 12.44 4.75 -3.20
C PHE A 364 12.43 4.29 -1.74
N GLY A 365 12.19 5.18 -0.77
CA GLY A 365 11.99 4.83 0.63
C GLY A 365 10.77 3.92 0.89
N TRP A 366 9.78 3.98 0.02
CA TRP A 366 8.58 3.16 0.07
C TRP A 366 8.76 1.75 -0.52
N TRP A 367 9.59 1.57 -1.56
CA TRP A 367 9.66 0.32 -2.34
C TRP A 367 9.94 -0.94 -1.52
N GLY A 368 10.81 -0.86 -0.51
CA GLY A 368 11.11 -2.01 0.36
C GLY A 368 9.97 -2.42 1.29
N THR A 369 8.96 -1.57 1.51
CA THR A 369 7.90 -1.83 2.50
C THR A 369 7.07 -3.06 2.15
N VAL A 370 6.78 -3.29 0.87
CA VAL A 370 5.99 -4.45 0.40
C VAL A 370 6.70 -5.75 0.74
N PHE A 371 7.96 -5.89 0.35
CA PHE A 371 8.71 -7.11 0.58
C PHE A 371 9.01 -7.32 2.07
N LEU A 372 9.30 -6.25 2.79
CA LEU A 372 9.59 -6.34 4.21
C LEU A 372 8.39 -6.86 4.99
N SER A 373 7.19 -6.29 4.78
CA SER A 373 5.97 -6.71 5.47
C SER A 373 5.54 -8.13 5.08
N SER A 374 5.59 -8.46 3.78
CA SER A 374 5.23 -9.79 3.27
C SER A 374 6.12 -10.90 3.83
N THR A 375 7.43 -10.66 3.87
CA THR A 375 8.38 -11.67 4.36
C THR A 375 8.13 -12.05 5.81
N ARG A 376 7.59 -11.13 6.65
CA ARG A 376 7.26 -11.42 8.05
C ARG A 376 5.99 -12.24 8.22
N MET A 377 4.99 -12.04 7.35
CA MET A 377 3.81 -12.92 7.30
C MET A 377 4.20 -14.33 6.84
N ILE A 378 4.99 -14.44 5.76
CA ILE A 378 5.46 -15.73 5.23
C ILE A 378 6.32 -16.45 6.29
N PHE A 379 7.25 -15.74 6.93
CA PHE A 379 8.05 -16.23 8.04
C PHE A 379 7.19 -16.77 9.19
N ALA A 380 6.20 -15.98 9.65
CA ALA A 380 5.32 -16.36 10.75
C ALA A 380 4.51 -17.63 10.43
N SER A 381 4.01 -17.77 9.20
CA SER A 381 3.28 -18.97 8.78
C SER A 381 4.18 -20.22 8.70
N ALA A 382 5.46 -20.05 8.33
CA ALA A 382 6.45 -21.13 8.37
C ALA A 382 6.84 -21.47 9.82
N PHE A 383 6.94 -20.47 10.69
CA PHE A 383 7.19 -20.66 12.12
C PHE A 383 6.05 -21.42 12.80
N ASP A 384 4.82 -21.22 12.34
CA ASP A 384 3.63 -21.99 12.76
C ASP A 384 3.45 -23.31 12.00
N ARG A 385 4.47 -23.76 11.24
CA ARG A 385 4.51 -25.06 10.53
C ARG A 385 3.50 -25.20 9.38
N ILE A 386 2.84 -24.14 8.94
CA ILE A 386 2.02 -24.19 7.72
C ILE A 386 2.93 -24.31 6.49
N LEU A 387 3.95 -23.46 6.39
CA LEU A 387 5.00 -23.60 5.38
C LEU A 387 6.18 -24.44 5.89
N PRO A 388 7.09 -24.90 4.99
CA PRO A 388 8.29 -25.63 5.39
C PRO A 388 9.18 -24.80 6.33
N GLU A 389 9.86 -25.47 7.27
CA GLU A 389 10.76 -24.80 8.24
C GLU A 389 11.90 -24.02 7.60
N SER A 390 12.35 -24.45 6.42
CA SER A 390 13.40 -23.75 5.67
C SER A 390 13.03 -22.31 5.35
N VAL A 391 11.73 -21.98 5.25
CA VAL A 391 11.23 -20.65 4.98
C VAL A 391 11.38 -19.72 6.21
N ALA A 392 11.38 -20.30 7.41
CA ALA A 392 11.60 -19.57 8.66
C ALA A 392 13.08 -19.42 9.04
N LYS A 393 14.03 -19.91 8.23
CA LYS A 393 15.46 -19.71 8.49
C LYS A 393 15.84 -18.26 8.23
N VAL A 394 16.53 -17.64 9.19
CA VAL A 394 17.05 -16.29 9.10
C VAL A 394 18.57 -16.29 8.99
N THR A 395 19.12 -15.27 8.31
CA THR A 395 20.56 -15.00 8.29
C THR A 395 21.02 -14.46 9.65
N SER A 396 22.33 -14.31 9.85
CA SER A 396 22.90 -13.64 11.02
C SER A 396 22.39 -12.19 11.19
N GLY A 397 21.96 -11.55 10.10
CA GLY A 397 21.32 -10.22 10.11
C GLY A 397 19.81 -10.25 10.39
N GLY A 398 19.21 -11.41 10.69
CA GLY A 398 17.76 -11.53 10.97
C GLY A 398 16.87 -11.49 9.71
N VAL A 399 17.41 -11.73 8.52
CA VAL A 399 16.65 -11.68 7.26
C VAL A 399 16.18 -13.06 6.84
N PRO A 400 14.88 -13.32 6.66
CA PRO A 400 14.35 -14.59 6.17
C PRO A 400 14.45 -14.67 4.63
N VAL A 401 15.61 -15.09 4.11
CA VAL A 401 15.92 -15.06 2.66
C VAL A 401 14.96 -15.92 1.85
N ASN A 402 14.60 -17.12 2.34
CA ASN A 402 13.68 -17.99 1.59
C ASN A 402 12.27 -17.37 1.50
N ALA A 403 11.80 -16.66 2.53
CA ALA A 403 10.56 -15.90 2.46
C ALA A 403 10.68 -14.72 1.47
N LEU A 404 11.86 -14.09 1.38
CA LEU A 404 12.12 -13.01 0.41
C LEU A 404 12.09 -13.55 -1.03
N LEU A 405 12.63 -14.74 -1.29
CA LEU A 405 12.56 -15.38 -2.61
C LEU A 405 11.12 -15.75 -3.01
N LEU A 406 10.29 -16.18 -2.05
CA LEU A 406 8.86 -16.43 -2.27
C LEU A 406 8.07 -15.16 -2.60
N MET A 407 8.61 -13.98 -2.33
CA MET A 407 8.08 -12.71 -2.85
C MET A 407 8.69 -12.35 -4.20
N ALA A 408 10.01 -12.40 -4.33
CA ALA A 408 10.71 -11.89 -5.51
C ALA A 408 10.40 -12.70 -6.78
N ILE A 409 10.47 -14.03 -6.70
CA ILE A 409 10.30 -14.90 -7.88
C ILE A 409 8.89 -14.80 -8.48
N PRO A 410 7.80 -14.97 -7.73
CA PRO A 410 6.46 -14.79 -8.30
C PRO A 410 6.19 -13.35 -8.78
N SER A 411 6.81 -12.34 -8.15
CA SER A 411 6.70 -10.94 -8.61
C SER A 411 7.24 -10.75 -10.03
N VAL A 412 8.29 -11.49 -10.43
CA VAL A 412 8.78 -11.48 -11.82
C VAL A 412 7.71 -11.98 -12.79
N ILE A 413 7.06 -13.10 -12.45
CA ILE A 413 6.00 -13.71 -13.28
C ILE A 413 4.81 -12.75 -13.40
N VAL A 414 4.33 -12.21 -12.28
CA VAL A 414 3.20 -11.27 -12.27
C VAL A 414 3.55 -9.97 -12.99
N SER A 415 4.81 -9.50 -12.91
CA SER A 415 5.27 -8.32 -13.67
C SER A 415 5.27 -8.57 -15.17
N ALA A 416 5.56 -9.79 -15.63
CA ALA A 416 5.41 -10.13 -17.05
C ALA A 416 3.94 -10.07 -17.49
N PHE A 417 3.00 -10.65 -16.70
CA PHE A 417 1.58 -10.52 -16.98
C PHE A 417 1.13 -9.06 -17.00
N TYR A 418 1.54 -8.25 -16.03
CA TYR A 418 1.21 -6.83 -15.97
C TYR A 418 1.69 -6.06 -17.21
N ALA A 419 2.89 -6.38 -17.70
CA ALA A 419 3.50 -5.68 -18.83
C ALA A 419 2.90 -6.10 -20.20
N TYR A 420 2.50 -7.36 -20.34
CA TYR A 420 2.07 -7.90 -21.64
C TYR A 420 0.56 -8.16 -21.75
N GLN A 421 -0.19 -8.08 -20.64
CA GLN A 421 -1.64 -8.29 -20.62
C GLN A 421 -2.35 -7.05 -20.05
N PRO A 422 -2.95 -6.20 -20.91
CA PRO A 422 -3.59 -4.94 -20.48
C PRO A 422 -4.65 -5.12 -19.39
N SER A 423 -5.32 -6.27 -19.34
CA SER A 423 -6.32 -6.59 -18.31
C SER A 423 -5.74 -6.62 -16.88
N PHE A 424 -4.43 -6.89 -16.72
CA PHE A 424 -3.78 -6.87 -15.41
C PHE A 424 -3.63 -5.47 -14.81
N VAL A 425 -3.48 -4.44 -15.64
CA VAL A 425 -3.47 -3.04 -15.18
C VAL A 425 -4.80 -2.69 -14.50
N GLN A 426 -5.91 -3.21 -15.02
CA GLN A 426 -7.25 -2.99 -14.48
C GLN A 426 -7.46 -3.65 -13.10
N LEU A 427 -6.62 -4.64 -12.71
CA LEU A 427 -6.68 -5.29 -11.40
C LEU A 427 -6.00 -4.51 -10.27
N THR A 428 -5.57 -3.28 -10.50
CA THR A 428 -4.90 -2.44 -9.48
C THR A 428 -5.78 -2.23 -8.24
N TYR A 429 -7.08 -1.99 -8.42
CA TYR A 429 -8.03 -1.84 -7.31
C TYR A 429 -8.36 -3.16 -6.61
N ASP A 430 -8.29 -4.30 -7.30
CA ASP A 430 -8.45 -5.62 -6.67
C ASP A 430 -7.44 -5.85 -5.56
N ALA A 431 -6.22 -5.33 -5.73
CA ALA A 431 -5.19 -5.39 -4.71
C ALA A 431 -5.65 -4.72 -3.40
N THR A 432 -6.30 -3.57 -3.49
CA THR A 432 -6.85 -2.88 -2.32
C THR A 432 -8.02 -3.63 -1.72
N LEU A 433 -8.93 -4.15 -2.54
CA LEU A 433 -10.10 -4.90 -2.08
C LEU A 433 -9.69 -6.16 -1.28
N VAL A 434 -8.71 -6.92 -1.78
CA VAL A 434 -8.21 -8.14 -1.09
C VAL A 434 -7.55 -7.80 0.24
N ILE A 435 -6.75 -6.74 0.30
CA ILE A 435 -6.11 -6.30 1.56
C ILE A 435 -7.18 -5.74 2.53
N ALA A 436 -8.14 -4.97 2.05
CA ALA A 436 -9.24 -4.45 2.85
C ALA A 436 -10.11 -5.57 3.45
N ALA A 437 -10.30 -6.68 2.72
CA ALA A 437 -10.99 -7.86 3.26
C ALA A 437 -10.19 -8.49 4.42
N MET A 438 -8.86 -8.57 4.32
CA MET A 438 -8.01 -9.01 5.42
C MET A 438 -8.10 -8.04 6.61
N PHE A 439 -8.04 -6.73 6.39
CA PHE A 439 -8.17 -5.70 7.42
C PHE A 439 -9.53 -5.75 8.12
N PHE A 440 -10.60 -6.02 7.38
CA PHE A 440 -11.93 -6.25 7.95
C PHE A 440 -11.93 -7.43 8.94
N VAL A 441 -11.33 -8.57 8.55
CA VAL A 441 -11.22 -9.76 9.41
C VAL A 441 -10.33 -9.47 10.63
N THR A 442 -9.28 -8.67 10.47
CA THR A 442 -8.45 -8.20 11.61
C THR A 442 -9.26 -7.32 12.58
N GLY A 443 -10.10 -6.43 12.04
CA GLY A 443 -11.04 -5.66 12.87
C GLY A 443 -12.00 -6.57 13.65
N LEU A 444 -12.56 -7.58 13.00
CA LEU A 444 -13.36 -8.61 13.70
C LEU A 444 -12.55 -9.34 14.76
N ALA A 445 -11.28 -9.69 14.49
CA ALA A 445 -10.42 -10.32 15.49
C ALA A 445 -10.23 -9.42 16.72
N PHE A 446 -10.08 -8.10 16.55
CA PHE A 446 -10.01 -7.17 17.67
C PHE A 446 -11.31 -7.11 18.46
N VAL A 447 -12.47 -7.01 17.79
CA VAL A 447 -13.78 -6.99 18.44
C VAL A 447 -14.03 -8.27 19.24
N PHE A 448 -13.69 -9.44 18.68
CA PHE A 448 -13.94 -10.74 19.33
C PHE A 448 -12.85 -11.17 20.31
N MET A 449 -11.69 -10.50 20.36
CA MET A 449 -10.58 -10.87 21.25
C MET A 449 -10.95 -10.97 22.74
N PRO A 450 -11.80 -10.10 23.34
CA PRO A 450 -12.18 -10.20 24.73
C PRO A 450 -12.88 -11.53 25.10
N TRP A 451 -13.54 -12.15 24.14
CA TRP A 451 -14.28 -13.42 24.34
C TRP A 451 -13.53 -14.64 23.83
N ARG A 452 -12.96 -14.56 22.63
CA ARG A 452 -12.32 -15.70 21.96
C ARG A 452 -10.88 -15.92 22.41
N ALA A 453 -10.15 -14.87 22.77
CA ALA A 453 -8.78 -14.90 23.27
C ALA A 453 -8.69 -14.21 24.63
N LYS A 454 -9.57 -14.57 25.56
CA LYS A 454 -9.77 -13.93 26.88
C LYS A 454 -8.48 -13.79 27.68
N ALA A 455 -7.63 -14.82 27.71
CA ALA A 455 -6.37 -14.78 28.43
C ALA A 455 -5.41 -13.71 27.85
N ILE A 456 -5.34 -13.57 26.52
CA ILE A 456 -4.54 -12.55 25.85
C ILE A 456 -5.07 -11.16 26.18
N TRP A 457 -6.40 -10.99 26.07
CA TRP A 457 -7.04 -9.72 26.41
C TRP A 457 -6.77 -9.30 27.85
N GLN A 458 -7.00 -10.21 28.81
CA GLN A 458 -6.83 -9.91 30.22
C GLN A 458 -5.38 -9.58 30.61
N ASN A 459 -4.40 -10.28 30.01
CA ASN A 459 -2.98 -10.08 30.28
C ASN A 459 -2.36 -8.92 29.48
N SER A 460 -3.10 -8.32 28.53
CA SER A 460 -2.65 -7.15 27.80
C SER A 460 -2.70 -5.88 28.66
N ALA A 461 -1.81 -4.92 28.35
CA ALA A 461 -1.79 -3.59 28.99
C ALA A 461 -2.88 -2.64 28.44
N LEU A 462 -3.85 -3.15 27.66
CA LEU A 462 -4.90 -2.34 27.07
C LEU A 462 -5.90 -1.85 28.13
N PRO A 463 -6.47 -0.65 27.95
CA PRO A 463 -7.60 -0.19 28.75
C PRO A 463 -8.75 -1.21 28.70
N LYS A 464 -9.23 -1.59 29.88
CA LYS A 464 -10.37 -2.51 30.01
C LYS A 464 -11.65 -1.71 30.12
N GLY A 465 -12.55 -1.86 29.19
CA GLY A 465 -13.81 -1.14 29.14
C GLY A 465 -14.46 -1.23 27.76
N PRO A 466 -15.65 -0.64 27.57
CA PRO A 466 -16.41 -0.77 26.32
C PRO A 466 -15.86 0.08 25.17
N ILE A 467 -15.03 1.09 25.43
CA ILE A 467 -14.58 2.07 24.42
C ILE A 467 -13.82 1.40 23.29
N LEU A 468 -12.81 0.56 23.60
CA LEU A 468 -12.02 -0.11 22.58
C LEU A 468 -12.84 -1.08 21.72
N PRO A 469 -13.68 -1.96 22.28
CA PRO A 469 -14.61 -2.76 21.47
C PRO A 469 -15.56 -1.92 20.60
N ILE A 470 -16.09 -0.80 21.11
CA ILE A 470 -16.96 0.12 20.32
C ILE A 470 -16.18 0.70 19.13
N ILE A 471 -14.97 1.19 19.34
CA ILE A 471 -14.09 1.66 18.26
C ILE A 471 -13.87 0.54 17.23
N GLY A 472 -13.61 -0.68 17.70
CA GLY A 472 -13.46 -1.83 16.82
C GLY A 472 -14.71 -2.10 15.98
N VAL A 473 -15.91 -2.01 16.56
CA VAL A 473 -17.18 -2.19 15.83
C VAL A 473 -17.35 -1.10 14.77
N ILE A 474 -17.11 0.18 15.11
CA ILE A 474 -17.21 1.29 14.14
C ILE A 474 -16.23 1.08 12.99
N TYR A 475 -14.99 0.68 13.28
CA TYR A 475 -14.00 0.35 12.27
C TYR A 475 -14.45 -0.80 11.34
N VAL A 476 -14.98 -1.89 11.92
CA VAL A 476 -15.52 -3.03 11.15
C VAL A 476 -16.66 -2.60 10.25
N LEU A 477 -17.57 -1.75 10.74
CA LEU A 477 -18.67 -1.21 9.93
C LEU A 477 -18.15 -0.34 8.78
N PHE A 478 -17.14 0.50 9.03
CA PHE A 478 -16.48 1.28 7.99
C PHE A 478 -15.83 0.39 6.92
N MET A 479 -15.07 -0.63 7.33
CA MET A 479 -14.45 -1.55 6.38
C MET A 479 -15.49 -2.37 5.62
N GLY A 480 -16.55 -2.83 6.28
CA GLY A 480 -17.69 -3.50 5.66
C GLY A 480 -18.39 -2.63 4.62
N PHE A 481 -18.56 -1.33 4.91
CA PHE A 481 -19.11 -0.35 3.97
C PHE A 481 -18.22 -0.19 2.72
N ASN A 482 -16.91 -0.07 2.88
CA ASN A 482 -15.98 0.00 1.75
C ASN A 482 -16.02 -1.27 0.90
N LEU A 483 -15.96 -2.45 1.55
CA LEU A 483 -16.04 -3.73 0.86
C LEU A 483 -17.37 -3.88 0.10
N TRP A 484 -18.47 -3.44 0.71
CA TRP A 484 -19.78 -3.47 0.04
C TRP A 484 -19.80 -2.55 -1.19
N LEU A 485 -19.28 -1.32 -1.10
CA LEU A 485 -19.22 -0.39 -2.24
C LEU A 485 -18.36 -0.95 -3.37
N TRP A 486 -17.17 -1.48 -3.07
CA TRP A 486 -16.29 -2.07 -4.07
C TRP A 486 -16.90 -3.32 -4.71
N PHE A 487 -17.44 -4.22 -3.89
CA PHE A 487 -17.99 -5.47 -4.39
C PHE A 487 -19.31 -5.27 -5.16
N TYR A 488 -20.17 -4.39 -4.67
CA TYR A 488 -21.49 -4.10 -5.24
C TYR A 488 -21.49 -2.87 -6.15
N ASP A 489 -20.46 -2.74 -6.97
CA ASP A 489 -20.27 -1.63 -7.90
C ASP A 489 -21.17 -1.77 -9.14
N LYS A 490 -22.46 -1.44 -9.00
CA LYS A 490 -23.44 -1.55 -10.09
C LYS A 490 -23.06 -0.75 -11.33
N ALA A 491 -22.47 0.41 -11.15
CA ALA A 491 -22.11 1.33 -12.23
C ALA A 491 -20.70 1.05 -12.79
N ASN A 492 -20.00 0.06 -12.22
CA ASN A 492 -18.61 -0.26 -12.54
C ASN A 492 -17.66 0.95 -12.40
N VAL A 493 -17.89 1.79 -11.36
CA VAL A 493 -17.13 3.01 -11.11
C VAL A 493 -15.72 2.70 -10.68
N TYR A 494 -15.56 1.66 -9.84
CA TYR A 494 -14.24 1.25 -9.32
C TYR A 494 -13.56 0.18 -10.18
N GLY A 495 -14.28 -0.41 -11.15
CA GLY A 495 -13.76 -1.44 -12.02
C GLY A 495 -13.47 -2.78 -11.33
N VAL A 496 -14.01 -3.02 -10.12
CA VAL A 496 -13.81 -4.25 -9.32
C VAL A 496 -15.14 -4.87 -8.90
N GLY A 497 -15.08 -6.07 -8.33
CA GLY A 497 -16.26 -6.74 -7.78
C GLY A 497 -17.10 -7.50 -8.81
N TYR A 498 -18.37 -7.77 -8.46
CA TYR A 498 -19.18 -8.76 -9.16
C TYR A 498 -19.52 -8.43 -10.63
N LYS A 499 -19.43 -7.16 -11.03
CA LYS A 499 -19.62 -6.73 -12.44
C LYS A 499 -18.39 -6.97 -13.31
N ASN A 500 -17.20 -7.06 -12.70
CA ASN A 500 -15.97 -7.35 -13.41
C ASN A 500 -15.61 -8.84 -13.29
N LYS A 501 -15.87 -9.61 -14.35
CA LYS A 501 -15.58 -11.05 -14.39
C LYS A 501 -14.10 -11.36 -14.12
N ASN A 502 -13.18 -10.57 -14.67
CA ASN A 502 -11.74 -10.78 -14.49
C ASN A 502 -11.32 -10.54 -13.02
N SER A 503 -11.87 -9.50 -12.38
CA SER A 503 -11.71 -9.22 -10.96
C SER A 503 -12.17 -10.41 -10.11
N MET A 504 -13.37 -10.90 -10.34
CA MET A 504 -13.92 -12.05 -9.61
C MET A 504 -13.10 -13.33 -9.78
N ILE A 505 -12.65 -13.63 -11.02
CA ILE A 505 -11.80 -14.80 -11.29
C ILE A 505 -10.45 -14.64 -10.59
N PHE A 506 -9.83 -13.46 -10.67
CA PHE A 506 -8.54 -13.18 -10.05
C PHE A 506 -8.59 -13.35 -8.53
N MET A 507 -9.57 -12.72 -7.87
CA MET A 507 -9.76 -12.88 -6.43
C MET A 507 -10.03 -14.35 -6.04
N ALA A 508 -10.90 -15.04 -6.78
CA ALA A 508 -11.20 -16.44 -6.53
C ALA A 508 -9.94 -17.32 -6.60
N ILE A 509 -9.08 -17.10 -7.59
CA ILE A 509 -7.79 -17.82 -7.72
C ILE A 509 -6.93 -17.61 -6.47
N LEU A 510 -6.79 -16.38 -5.98
CA LEU A 510 -5.96 -16.08 -4.81
C LEU A 510 -6.48 -16.78 -3.54
N TYR A 511 -7.79 -16.69 -3.29
CA TYR A 511 -8.39 -17.32 -2.11
C TYR A 511 -8.38 -18.85 -2.18
N ILE A 512 -8.70 -19.42 -3.35
CA ILE A 512 -8.66 -20.88 -3.55
C ILE A 512 -7.22 -21.39 -3.38
N ALA A 513 -6.21 -20.71 -3.94
CA ALA A 513 -4.82 -21.08 -3.77
C ALA A 513 -4.41 -21.09 -2.28
N ALA A 514 -4.79 -20.07 -1.52
CA ALA A 514 -4.51 -20.01 -0.09
C ALA A 514 -5.20 -21.15 0.69
N ILE A 515 -6.45 -21.44 0.38
CA ILE A 515 -7.21 -22.55 0.97
C ILE A 515 -6.54 -23.89 0.67
N VAL A 516 -6.17 -24.14 -0.58
CA VAL A 516 -5.52 -25.37 -1.02
C VAL A 516 -4.18 -25.57 -0.32
N ILE A 517 -3.35 -24.52 -0.24
CA ILE A 517 -2.06 -24.58 0.46
C ILE A 517 -2.28 -24.91 1.94
N TRP A 518 -3.25 -24.27 2.59
CA TRP A 518 -3.54 -24.57 3.99
C TRP A 518 -4.00 -26.03 4.19
N PHE A 519 -4.90 -26.55 3.34
CA PHE A 519 -5.36 -27.93 3.41
C PHE A 519 -4.25 -28.94 3.19
N ILE A 520 -3.36 -28.69 2.23
CA ILE A 520 -2.17 -29.53 2.00
C ILE A 520 -1.28 -29.55 3.24
N ALA A 521 -0.99 -28.37 3.81
CA ALA A 521 -0.21 -28.25 5.02
C ALA A 521 -0.86 -29.00 6.18
N TRP A 522 -2.16 -28.81 6.41
CA TRP A 522 -2.92 -29.50 7.42
C TRP A 522 -2.86 -31.03 7.27
N ALA A 523 -3.07 -31.56 6.06
CA ALA A 523 -3.03 -32.99 5.79
C ALA A 523 -1.63 -33.60 6.05
N ILE A 524 -0.56 -32.89 5.61
CA ILE A 524 0.83 -33.30 5.86
C ILE A 524 1.12 -33.33 7.36
N ARG A 525 0.78 -32.26 8.11
CA ARG A 525 1.07 -32.15 9.53
C ARG A 525 0.26 -33.14 10.35
N LYS A 526 -1.00 -33.37 9.98
CA LYS A 526 -1.84 -34.41 10.61
C LYS A 526 -1.21 -35.81 10.46
N ARG A 527 -0.66 -36.15 9.27
CA ARG A 527 0.07 -37.41 9.07
C ARG A 527 1.36 -37.51 9.90
N GLN A 528 1.96 -36.35 10.23
CA GLN A 528 3.14 -36.26 11.11
C GLN A 528 2.78 -36.22 12.61
N GLY A 529 1.51 -36.39 12.97
CA GLY A 529 1.05 -36.34 14.37
C GLY A 529 0.97 -34.95 14.97
N MET A 530 1.09 -33.87 14.15
CA MET A 530 1.00 -32.49 14.61
C MET A 530 -0.40 -31.90 14.39
N ALA A 531 -0.96 -31.28 15.43
CA ALA A 531 -2.20 -30.53 15.35
C ALA A 531 -1.89 -29.03 15.10
N LEU A 532 -2.08 -28.56 13.86
CA LEU A 532 -1.85 -27.15 13.51
C LEU A 532 -2.69 -26.18 14.36
N GLU A 533 -3.89 -26.60 14.77
CA GLU A 533 -4.77 -25.79 15.63
C GLU A 533 -4.17 -25.56 17.01
N ALA A 534 -3.47 -26.53 17.57
CA ALA A 534 -2.79 -26.40 18.86
C ALA A 534 -1.61 -25.44 18.75
N VAL A 535 -0.82 -25.56 17.66
CA VAL A 535 0.30 -24.65 17.36
C VAL A 535 -0.18 -23.20 17.24
N ALA A 536 -1.32 -22.97 16.60
CA ALA A 536 -1.89 -21.62 16.41
C ALA A 536 -2.47 -21.00 17.69
N LYS A 537 -2.74 -21.77 18.75
CA LYS A 537 -3.20 -21.23 20.03
C LYS A 537 -2.08 -20.64 20.88
N GLU A 538 -0.85 -21.04 20.65
CA GLU A 538 0.30 -20.53 21.37
C GLU A 538 0.80 -19.21 20.77
N ILE A 539 1.16 -18.25 21.63
CA ILE A 539 1.87 -17.03 21.18
C ILE A 539 3.34 -17.41 21.02
N PRO A 540 3.95 -17.26 19.83
CA PRO A 540 5.36 -17.55 19.63
C PRO A 540 6.25 -16.76 20.60
N VAL A 541 7.31 -17.36 21.11
CA VAL A 541 8.33 -16.67 21.92
C VAL A 541 9.29 -15.98 20.94
N GLU A 542 9.42 -14.65 21.05
CA GLU A 542 10.37 -13.83 20.29
C GLU A 542 11.35 -13.12 21.24
#